data_04d25b3922810e961db05927be2389d1
#
_entry.id   04d25b3922810e961db05927be2389d1
#
_cell.length_a   1.000
_cell.length_b   1.000
_cell.length_c   1.000
_cell.angle_alpha   90.00
_cell.angle_beta   90.00
_cell.angle_gamma   90.00
#
_symmetry.space_group_name_H-M   'P 1'
#
loop_
_entity.id
_entity.type
_entity.pdbx_description
1 polymer ?
#
loop_
_entity_poly.entity_id
_entity_poly.type
_entity_poly.pdbx_seq_one_letter_code
_entity_poly.pdbx_strand_id
1 'polypeptide(L)' 'MKVGDLVKFDYVNGHTRSTNNRIGIYLGPRPLKREDGKIINNFMVQLLGESGPHLCDASMMRWLKVVE' A
#
# COMPACT_ATOMS: atom_id res chain seq x y z
N MET A 1 4.26 11.40 2.91
CA MET A 1 3.66 10.30 3.69
C MET A 1 4.68 9.78 4.68
N LYS A 2 4.28 9.64 5.91
CA LYS A 2 5.16 9.23 7.01
C LYS A 2 4.66 7.94 7.64
N VAL A 3 5.55 7.16 8.23
CA VAL A 3 5.19 5.97 9.00
C VAL A 3 4.21 6.36 10.11
N GLY A 4 3.10 5.65 10.20
CA GLY A 4 2.03 5.94 11.15
C GLY A 4 0.91 6.78 10.58
N ASP A 5 1.06 7.33 9.38
CA ASP A 5 -0.02 8.10 8.76
C ASP A 5 -1.22 7.20 8.43
N LEU A 6 -2.40 7.73 8.69
CA LEU A 6 -3.63 7.10 8.25
C LEU A 6 -3.78 7.30 6.75
N VAL A 7 -3.94 6.21 6.02
CA VAL A 7 -3.98 6.23 4.55
C VAL A 7 -5.22 5.52 4.04
N LYS A 8 -5.60 5.88 2.84
CA LYS A 8 -6.76 5.30 2.16
C LYS A 8 -6.33 4.80 0.80
N PHE A 9 -6.69 3.56 0.48
CA PHE A 9 -6.55 3.04 -0.87
C PHE A 9 -7.77 3.43 -1.69
N ASP A 10 -7.54 4.24 -2.70
CA ASP A 10 -8.58 4.65 -3.65
C ASP A 10 -8.39 3.85 -4.94
N TYR A 11 -8.68 2.56 -4.86
CA TYR A 11 -8.47 1.63 -5.94
C TYR A 11 -9.79 1.34 -6.66
N VAL A 12 -9.79 1.52 -7.98
CA VAL A 12 -10.95 1.19 -8.82
C VAL A 12 -10.69 -0.17 -9.46
N ASN A 13 -11.56 -1.14 -9.16
CA ASN A 13 -11.51 -2.45 -9.79
C ASN A 13 -12.10 -2.34 -11.19
N GLY A 14 -11.26 -2.54 -12.22
CA GLY A 14 -11.67 -2.44 -13.62
C GLY A 14 -12.72 -3.45 -14.05
N HIS A 15 -12.80 -4.60 -13.38
CA HIS A 15 -13.79 -5.63 -13.71
C HIS A 15 -15.18 -5.32 -13.18
N THR A 16 -15.27 -4.80 -11.99
CA THR A 16 -16.55 -4.53 -11.32
C THR A 16 -16.90 -3.06 -11.28
N ARG A 17 -15.94 -2.19 -11.63
CA ARG A 17 -16.04 -0.73 -11.48
C ARG A 17 -16.39 -0.29 -10.07
N SER A 18 -16.15 -1.14 -9.09
CA SER A 18 -16.36 -0.79 -7.69
C SER A 18 -15.11 -0.07 -7.16
N THR A 19 -15.33 0.92 -6.32
CA THR A 19 -14.26 1.62 -5.63
C THR A 19 -13.98 0.89 -4.33
N ASN A 20 -12.73 0.49 -4.14
CA ASN A 20 -12.32 -0.23 -2.94
C ASN A 20 -11.67 0.76 -1.97
N ASN A 21 -12.52 1.44 -1.17
CA ASN A 21 -12.07 2.43 -0.19
C ASN A 21 -11.63 1.73 1.10
N ARG A 22 -10.39 1.27 1.14
CA ARG A 22 -9.85 0.62 2.33
C ARG A 22 -8.92 1.57 3.07
N ILE A 23 -9.07 1.61 4.38
CA ILE A 23 -8.29 2.50 5.26
C ILE A 23 -7.27 1.65 6.01
N GLY A 24 -6.08 2.18 6.14
CA GLY A 24 -5.00 1.50 6.83
C GLY A 24 -3.98 2.48 7.40
N ILE A 25 -2.90 1.93 7.93
CA ILE A 25 -1.79 2.71 8.48
C ILE A 25 -0.55 2.41 7.65
N TYR A 26 0.11 3.47 7.20
CA TYR A 26 1.34 3.35 6.42
C TYR A 26 2.49 2.96 7.35
N LEU A 27 3.14 1.84 7.03
CA LEU A 27 4.23 1.30 7.85
C LEU A 27 5.62 1.62 7.32
N GLY A 28 5.71 2.19 6.13
CA GLY A 28 6.98 2.62 5.57
C GLY A 28 7.45 1.79 4.39
N PRO A 29 8.58 2.19 3.79
CA PRO A 29 9.15 1.46 2.66
C PRO A 29 9.73 0.11 3.11
N ARG A 30 9.63 -0.88 2.23
CA ARG A 30 10.21 -2.20 2.45
C ARG A 30 10.90 -2.68 1.16
N PRO A 31 12.10 -2.21 0.88
CA PRO A 31 12.81 -2.65 -0.32
C PRO A 31 13.20 -4.12 -0.19
N LEU A 32 13.04 -4.87 -1.28
CA LEU A 32 13.42 -6.26 -1.37
C LEU A 32 14.50 -6.41 -2.44
N LYS A 33 15.57 -7.12 -2.11
CA LYS A 33 16.63 -7.41 -3.04
C LYS A 33 16.35 -8.73 -3.75
N ARG A 34 16.31 -8.71 -5.08
CA ARG A 34 16.13 -9.92 -5.89
C ARG A 34 17.44 -10.67 -6.04
N GLU A 35 17.36 -11.92 -6.48
CA GLU A 35 18.54 -12.76 -6.75
C GLU A 35 19.46 -12.18 -7.82
N ASP A 36 18.88 -11.45 -8.78
CA ASP A 36 19.63 -10.80 -9.85
C ASP A 36 20.31 -9.50 -9.41
N GLY A 37 20.21 -9.14 -8.14
CA GLY A 37 20.80 -7.93 -7.58
C GLY A 37 19.93 -6.68 -7.68
N LYS A 38 18.79 -6.75 -8.36
CA LYS A 38 17.88 -5.62 -8.46
C LYS A 38 17.11 -5.43 -7.17
N ILE A 39 16.84 -4.16 -6.86
CA ILE A 39 16.04 -3.81 -5.69
C ILE A 39 14.63 -3.46 -6.14
N ILE A 40 13.64 -4.14 -5.54
CA ILE A 40 12.23 -3.83 -5.75
C ILE A 40 11.78 -2.93 -4.61
N ASN A 41 11.31 -1.74 -4.96
CA ASN A 41 10.81 -0.79 -3.97
C ASN A 41 9.35 -1.12 -3.66
N ASN A 42 9.15 -1.69 -2.48
CA ASN A 42 7.81 -1.97 -1.95
C ASN A 42 7.56 -1.12 -0.72
N PHE A 43 6.33 -1.09 -0.28
CA PHE A 43 5.95 -0.46 0.98
C PHE A 43 4.94 -1.34 1.71
N MET A 44 4.80 -1.10 3.01
CA MET A 44 3.90 -1.88 3.86
C MET A 44 2.77 -1.00 4.35
N VAL A 45 1.56 -1.57 4.37
CA VAL A 45 0.37 -0.92 4.91
C VAL A 45 -0.38 -1.94 5.74
N GLN A 46 -0.76 -1.57 6.96
CA GLN A 46 -1.66 -2.36 7.79
C GLN A 46 -3.08 -1.88 7.56
N LEU A 47 -3.87 -2.68 6.85
CA LEU A 47 -5.28 -2.37 6.62
C LEU A 47 -6.09 -2.70 7.88
N LEU A 48 -7.06 -1.84 8.20
CA LEU A 48 -7.95 -2.07 9.34
C LEU A 48 -8.82 -3.31 9.08
N GLY A 49 -8.87 -4.18 10.08
CA GLY A 49 -9.62 -5.43 9.98
C GLY A 49 -8.82 -6.61 9.42
N GLU A 50 -7.59 -6.38 8.96
CA GLU A 50 -6.73 -7.44 8.46
C GLU A 50 -5.81 -7.96 9.55
N SER A 51 -5.46 -9.25 9.46
CA SER A 51 -4.67 -9.92 10.48
C SER A 51 -3.17 -9.60 10.44
N GLY A 52 -2.69 -8.98 9.36
CA GLY A 52 -1.29 -8.64 9.22
C GLY A 52 -1.05 -7.59 8.14
N PRO A 53 0.16 -7.05 8.07
CA PRO A 53 0.47 -6.00 7.09
C PRO A 53 0.50 -6.55 5.66
N HIS A 54 0.14 -5.69 4.72
CA HIS A 54 0.19 -5.99 3.30
C HIS A 54 1.44 -5.39 2.67
N LEU A 55 2.15 -6.20 1.89
CA LEU A 55 3.26 -5.73 1.08
C LEU A 55 2.69 -5.22 -0.24
N CYS A 56 2.96 -3.96 -0.55
CA CYS A 56 2.42 -3.30 -1.73
C CYS A 56 3.56 -2.91 -2.67
N ASP A 57 3.33 -3.07 -3.97
CA ASP A 57 4.25 -2.63 -5.00
C ASP A 57 4.31 -1.10 -5.01
N ALA A 58 5.48 -0.55 -5.36
CA ALA A 58 5.65 0.90 -5.48
C ALA A 58 4.65 1.54 -6.45
N SER A 59 4.24 0.82 -7.49
CA SER A 59 3.23 1.31 -8.43
C SER A 59 1.87 1.57 -7.78
N MET A 60 1.59 0.92 -6.65
CA MET A 60 0.35 1.12 -5.90
C MET A 60 0.32 2.44 -5.14
N MET A 61 1.47 3.11 -5.00
CA MET A 61 1.56 4.37 -4.27
C MET A 61 0.64 5.45 -4.85
N ARG A 62 0.39 5.43 -6.14
CA ARG A 62 -0.52 6.38 -6.81
C ARG A 62 -1.97 6.27 -6.32
N TRP A 63 -2.34 5.10 -5.77
CA TRP A 63 -3.68 4.85 -5.26
C TRP A 63 -3.80 5.16 -3.76
N LEU A 64 -2.69 5.49 -3.12
CA LEU A 64 -2.61 5.69 -1.69
C LEU A 64 -2.64 7.17 -1.36
N LYS A 65 -3.57 7.57 -0.50
CA LYS A 65 -3.71 8.96 -0.08
C LYS A 65 -3.73 9.06 1.43
N VAL A 66 -3.09 10.09 1.96
CA VAL A 66 -3.15 10.38 3.39
C VAL A 66 -4.54 10.92 3.72
N VAL A 67 -5.14 10.35 4.76
CA VAL A 67 -6.43 10.83 5.27
C VAL A 67 -6.16 12.00 6.21
N GLU A 68 -6.72 13.14 5.89
CA GLU A 68 -6.59 14.35 6.71
C GLU A 68 -7.84 14.58 7.56
#